data_74c215ade0ad30b874388fd16a4d127d
#
_entry.id   74c215ade0ad30b874388fd16a4d127d
#
_cell.length_a   1.000
_cell.length_b   1.000
_cell.length_c   1.000
_cell.angle_alpha   90.00
_cell.angle_beta   90.00
_cell.angle_gamma   90.00
#
_symmetry.space_group_name_H-M   'P 1'
#
loop_
_entity.id
_entity.type
_entity.pdbx_description
1 polymer ?
#
loop_
_entity_poly.entity_id
_entity_poly.type
_entity_poly.pdbx_seq_one_letter_code
_entity_poly.pdbx_strand_id
1 'polypeptide(L)'
;MEESDQQCRDSAAHRLSRRKVLAATGVGALTGLAGCNSGDAERTASDTDPQSSTSTATEPQTSTAEPTETKSVAEKLEEYGCPKLDRDPDIVVAKDGSGDYETVQAAIDALPADDFDENQVYIKEGVYEEKLALGGKLDVTLLGAGPEKTILTYDDHADKTNSLGNPIGTSGSASFVINGFDVTLKDLTVRNDAEPVAQAVAARVDASRAFFVNCRFVGNQDTLYTRNENTNQYYKDCYIEGDVDFIFGAATAYFDGCEIFCKGSSGYATASSTEEGEEYGYVFNDCAITGDAPDDSFYLGRPWKRYAQTVFLNTEMGDHIRPEGYHPWPEPDHPDKTKTAYYAEYNNSGPGYTPDERVEWSHTLSESDAEPYLSPKTVLDGWDPTACL
;
A
#
# COMPACT_ATOMS: atom_id res chain seq x y z
N MET A 1 21.47 -35.04 -33.67
CA MET A 1 20.85 -33.72 -33.81
C MET A 1 20.09 -33.49 -32.54
N GLU A 2 20.86 -33.51 -31.47
CA GLU A 2 20.51 -33.35 -30.05
C GLU A 2 21.77 -32.76 -29.43
N GLU A 3 21.83 -31.46 -29.29
CA GLU A 3 22.81 -30.68 -28.49
C GLU A 3 22.70 -29.21 -28.90
N SER A 4 21.66 -28.52 -28.42
CA SER A 4 21.62 -27.04 -28.48
C SER A 4 20.55 -26.39 -27.57
N ASP A 5 19.98 -27.09 -26.57
CA ASP A 5 18.91 -26.55 -25.71
C ASP A 5 19.24 -26.47 -24.20
N GLN A 6 20.53 -26.57 -23.82
CA GLN A 6 20.92 -26.59 -22.40
C GLN A 6 21.67 -25.33 -21.93
N GLN A 7 21.74 -24.25 -22.70
CA GLN A 7 22.61 -23.11 -22.37
C GLN A 7 21.91 -21.78 -22.12
N CYS A 8 20.58 -21.80 -21.98
CA CYS A 8 19.77 -20.57 -21.74
C CYS A 8 19.12 -20.46 -20.37
N ARG A 9 19.39 -21.35 -19.42
CA ARG A 9 18.76 -21.38 -18.09
C ARG A 9 19.59 -20.91 -16.91
N ASP A 10 20.88 -20.61 -17.07
CA ASP A 10 21.77 -20.30 -15.94
C ASP A 10 22.28 -18.85 -15.87
N SER A 11 21.59 -17.86 -16.42
CA SER A 11 22.06 -16.48 -16.44
C SER A 11 21.14 -15.42 -15.81
N ALA A 12 20.05 -15.81 -15.16
CA ALA A 12 19.06 -14.85 -14.63
C ALA A 12 19.04 -14.68 -13.10
N ALA A 13 19.81 -15.45 -12.36
CA ALA A 13 19.70 -15.48 -10.89
C ALA A 13 20.84 -14.80 -10.16
N HIS A 14 21.26 -13.59 -10.44
CA HIS A 14 22.07 -12.78 -9.51
C HIS A 14 22.36 -11.38 -10.06
N ARG A 15 21.42 -10.46 -10.01
CA ARG A 15 21.70 -8.99 -10.04
C ARG A 15 20.43 -8.15 -10.03
N LEU A 16 19.66 -8.07 -8.99
CA LEU A 16 18.57 -7.04 -8.94
C LEU A 16 18.09 -6.65 -7.53
N SER A 17 18.88 -6.81 -6.47
CA SER A 17 18.39 -6.48 -5.11
C SER A 17 18.74 -5.07 -4.58
N ARG A 18 19.70 -4.35 -5.17
CA ARG A 18 20.22 -3.09 -4.53
C ARG A 18 19.95 -1.78 -5.28
N ARG A 19 19.25 -1.78 -6.39
CA ARG A 19 18.99 -0.55 -7.17
C ARG A 19 17.56 -0.02 -7.11
N LYS A 20 16.61 -0.79 -6.59
CA LYS A 20 15.18 -0.42 -6.62
C LYS A 20 14.73 0.53 -5.51
N VAL A 21 15.39 0.57 -4.36
CA VAL A 21 14.99 1.41 -3.20
C VAL A 21 15.24 2.91 -3.42
N LEU A 22 16.13 3.30 -4.33
CA LEU A 22 16.50 4.70 -4.57
C LEU A 22 15.64 5.44 -5.63
N ALA A 23 14.70 4.77 -6.27
CA ALA A 23 13.86 5.37 -7.32
C ALA A 23 12.51 5.94 -6.83
N ALA A 24 12.11 5.68 -5.59
CA ALA A 24 10.82 6.11 -5.06
C ALA A 24 10.80 7.55 -4.52
N THR A 25 11.93 8.26 -4.44
CA THR A 25 12.00 9.65 -4.01
C THR A 25 12.23 10.62 -5.16
N GLY A 26 11.41 10.54 -6.20
CA GLY A 26 11.37 11.50 -7.30
C GLY A 26 10.65 12.79 -6.90
N VAL A 27 11.37 13.74 -6.33
CA VAL A 27 10.90 15.12 -6.14
C VAL A 27 10.79 15.77 -7.51
N GLY A 28 9.59 16.07 -7.96
CA GLY A 28 9.32 16.84 -9.18
C GLY A 28 9.73 18.31 -9.02
N ALA A 29 10.85 18.71 -9.60
CA ALA A 29 11.24 20.09 -9.72
C ALA A 29 10.43 20.79 -10.81
N LEU A 30 9.63 21.77 -10.43
CA LEU A 30 8.99 22.74 -11.33
C LEU A 30 10.04 23.73 -11.84
N THR A 31 10.36 23.69 -13.13
CA THR A 31 11.15 24.72 -13.81
C THR A 31 10.23 25.87 -14.23
N GLY A 32 10.32 26.99 -13.53
CA GLY A 32 9.76 28.26 -13.96
C GLY A 32 10.79 29.04 -14.77
N LEU A 33 10.43 29.42 -16.00
CA LEU A 33 11.16 30.36 -16.87
C LEU A 33 10.95 31.80 -16.39
N ALA A 34 12.03 32.54 -16.10
CA ALA A 34 11.97 33.99 -16.00
C ALA A 34 13.14 34.61 -16.77
N GLY A 35 12.79 35.57 -17.58
CA GLY A 35 13.66 36.25 -18.53
C GLY A 35 14.56 37.31 -17.93
N CYS A 36 15.60 37.63 -18.68
CA CYS A 36 16.61 38.66 -18.46
C CYS A 36 16.06 40.07 -18.44
N ASN A 37 16.58 40.93 -17.60
CA ASN A 37 16.91 42.29 -18.02
C ASN A 37 18.09 42.88 -17.22
N SER A 38 18.98 43.54 -17.95
CA SER A 38 20.23 44.15 -17.57
C SER A 38 20.04 45.57 -17.00
N GLY A 39 20.96 46.03 -16.12
CA GLY A 39 21.05 47.42 -15.75
C GLY A 39 22.23 47.69 -14.76
N ASP A 40 23.34 48.24 -15.30
CA ASP A 40 24.51 48.74 -14.59
C ASP A 40 24.21 49.97 -13.75
N ALA A 41 24.88 50.14 -12.62
CA ALA A 41 25.40 51.42 -12.14
C ALA A 41 26.40 51.29 -10.98
N GLU A 42 27.46 52.08 -11.10
CA GLU A 42 28.71 52.13 -10.36
C GLU A 42 28.69 52.83 -8.98
N ARG A 43 29.73 52.42 -8.18
CA ARG A 43 30.56 53.19 -7.22
C ARG A 43 29.92 53.92 -6.03
N THR A 44 30.46 53.72 -4.82
CA THR A 44 31.64 54.45 -4.30
C THR A 44 32.09 53.87 -2.97
N ALA A 45 33.43 53.86 -2.77
CA ALA A 45 34.13 53.52 -1.53
C ALA A 45 34.20 54.72 -0.56
N SER A 46 34.29 54.46 0.74
CA SER A 46 35.03 55.31 1.65
C SER A 46 35.53 54.51 2.88
N ASP A 47 36.83 54.59 3.07
CA ASP A 47 37.62 54.12 4.20
C ASP A 47 37.25 54.80 5.52
N THR A 48 37.37 54.08 6.61
CA THR A 48 37.96 54.55 7.88
C THR A 48 38.24 53.40 8.84
N ASP A 49 39.51 53.20 9.20
CA ASP A 49 40.07 52.39 10.27
C ASP A 49 40.62 53.39 11.33
N PRO A 50 41.17 52.98 12.50
CA PRO A 50 40.84 51.95 13.48
C PRO A 50 40.67 52.49 14.91
N GLN A 51 40.17 51.68 15.85
CA GLN A 51 40.64 51.76 17.24
C GLN A 51 40.61 50.39 17.96
N SER A 52 41.74 50.03 18.47
CA SER A 52 42.14 48.97 19.37
C SER A 52 41.44 49.05 20.73
N SER A 53 40.89 47.92 21.21
CA SER A 53 40.73 47.65 22.62
C SER A 53 40.96 46.16 22.92
N THR A 54 42.05 45.90 23.66
CA THR A 54 42.44 44.66 24.31
C THR A 54 41.35 44.14 25.26
N SER A 55 40.93 42.92 25.14
CA SER A 55 40.23 42.18 26.19
C SER A 55 40.66 40.71 26.18
N THR A 56 41.00 40.28 27.35
CA THR A 56 41.62 39.06 27.84
C THR A 56 40.94 37.80 27.34
N ALA A 57 41.72 36.86 26.79
CA ALA A 57 41.29 35.54 26.39
C ALA A 57 40.97 34.67 27.60
N THR A 58 39.75 34.14 27.66
CA THR A 58 39.39 32.96 28.47
C THR A 58 39.30 31.81 27.50
N GLU A 59 40.10 30.76 27.69
CA GLU A 59 40.08 29.55 26.90
C GLU A 59 38.71 28.89 26.97
N PRO A 60 38.10 28.46 25.84
CA PRO A 60 36.94 27.59 25.87
C PRO A 60 37.40 26.16 26.13
N GLN A 61 36.86 25.56 27.19
CA GLN A 61 36.94 24.11 27.40
C GLN A 61 36.26 23.39 26.22
N THR A 62 37.07 22.68 25.46
CA THR A 62 36.60 21.76 24.40
C THR A 62 35.93 20.57 25.07
N SER A 63 34.61 20.57 25.11
CA SER A 63 33.82 19.36 25.30
C SER A 63 33.94 18.53 24.02
N THR A 64 34.73 17.50 24.06
CA THR A 64 34.75 16.44 23.03
C THR A 64 33.44 15.64 23.14
N ALA A 65 32.42 16.08 22.41
CA ALA A 65 31.30 15.19 22.07
C ALA A 65 31.86 14.15 21.08
N GLU A 66 31.80 12.87 21.45
CA GLU A 66 32.03 11.79 20.51
C GLU A 66 31.13 11.97 19.28
N PRO A 67 31.63 11.76 18.05
CA PRO A 67 30.80 11.80 16.88
C PRO A 67 29.80 10.62 16.98
N THR A 68 28.54 10.93 17.16
CA THR A 68 27.46 9.96 16.99
C THR A 68 27.53 9.54 15.52
N GLU A 69 27.95 8.28 15.27
CA GLU A 69 27.93 7.71 13.94
C GLU A 69 26.47 7.69 13.46
N THR A 70 26.14 8.58 12.55
CA THR A 70 24.85 8.55 11.85
C THR A 70 24.89 7.40 10.85
N LYS A 71 24.15 6.35 11.17
CA LYS A 71 23.96 5.22 10.25
C LYS A 71 23.39 5.71 8.92
N SER A 72 23.86 5.14 7.82
CA SER A 72 23.30 5.43 6.50
C SER A 72 21.84 4.97 6.41
N VAL A 73 21.06 5.56 5.51
CA VAL A 73 19.66 5.15 5.25
C VAL A 73 19.57 3.65 4.96
N ALA A 74 20.53 3.08 4.21
CA ALA A 74 20.57 1.66 3.91
C ALA A 74 20.79 0.79 5.16
N GLU A 75 21.67 1.20 6.09
CA GLU A 75 21.91 0.49 7.35
C GLU A 75 20.70 0.59 8.29
N LYS A 76 20.01 1.71 8.28
CA LYS A 76 18.76 1.87 9.03
C LYS A 76 17.68 0.94 8.46
N LEU A 77 17.52 0.86 7.15
CA LEU A 77 16.55 -0.02 6.48
C LEU A 77 16.81 -1.53 6.72
N GLU A 78 18.06 -1.94 6.98
CA GLU A 78 18.39 -3.32 7.35
C GLU A 78 18.09 -3.62 8.84
N GLU A 79 17.98 -2.61 9.69
CA GLU A 79 17.66 -2.75 11.12
C GLU A 79 16.18 -2.61 11.43
N TYR A 80 15.34 -2.23 10.44
CA TYR A 80 13.91 -2.07 10.66
C TYR A 80 13.27 -3.39 11.06
N GLY A 81 12.91 -3.41 12.33
CA GLY A 81 12.18 -4.49 12.96
C GLY A 81 10.67 -4.33 12.82
N CYS A 82 9.98 -5.06 13.65
CA CYS A 82 8.54 -4.96 13.80
C CYS A 82 8.13 -3.66 14.49
N PRO A 83 6.95 -3.09 14.16
CA PRO A 83 6.42 -1.96 14.90
C PRO A 83 6.25 -2.31 16.39
N LYS A 84 6.67 -1.41 17.28
CA LYS A 84 6.58 -1.61 18.74
C LYS A 84 5.20 -1.23 19.24
N LEU A 85 4.24 -2.12 19.05
CA LEU A 85 2.83 -1.87 19.37
C LEU A 85 2.52 -1.75 20.88
N ASP A 86 3.42 -2.19 21.75
CA ASP A 86 3.24 -2.26 23.22
C ASP A 86 3.78 -1.03 23.96
N ARG A 87 4.05 0.08 23.27
CA ARG A 87 4.54 1.33 23.87
C ARG A 87 3.44 2.37 24.02
N ASP A 88 3.67 3.37 24.86
CA ASP A 88 2.81 4.56 24.89
C ASP A 88 2.88 5.30 23.56
N PRO A 89 1.76 5.77 22.99
CA PRO A 89 1.73 6.51 21.73
C PRO A 89 2.40 7.87 21.90
N ASP A 90 3.04 8.35 20.84
CA ASP A 90 3.64 9.69 20.79
C ASP A 90 2.58 10.78 20.65
N ILE A 91 1.48 10.46 19.97
CA ILE A 91 0.38 11.37 19.72
C ILE A 91 -0.95 10.64 19.98
N VAL A 92 -1.89 11.32 20.62
CA VAL A 92 -3.25 10.86 20.83
C VAL A 92 -4.23 11.76 20.10
N VAL A 93 -5.06 11.16 19.23
CA VAL A 93 -6.18 11.84 18.57
C VAL A 93 -7.49 11.55 19.29
N ALA A 94 -8.25 12.57 19.63
CA ALA A 94 -9.55 12.46 20.28
C ALA A 94 -10.48 13.60 19.91
N LYS A 95 -11.64 13.30 19.32
CA LYS A 95 -12.64 14.30 18.90
C LYS A 95 -13.25 15.13 20.05
N ASP A 96 -13.17 14.63 21.27
CA ASP A 96 -13.67 15.30 22.47
C ASP A 96 -12.67 16.26 23.12
N GLY A 97 -11.51 16.48 22.47
CA GLY A 97 -10.43 17.36 22.97
C GLY A 97 -9.60 16.74 24.10
N SER A 98 -9.77 15.46 24.42
CA SER A 98 -8.99 14.74 25.45
C SER A 98 -7.67 14.16 24.93
N GLY A 99 -7.30 14.43 23.67
CA GLY A 99 -6.04 14.06 23.04
C GLY A 99 -5.20 15.29 22.72
N ASP A 100 -4.10 15.07 22.01
CA ASP A 100 -3.20 16.12 21.54
C ASP A 100 -3.80 16.84 20.32
N TYR A 101 -4.60 16.11 19.51
CA TYR A 101 -5.30 16.60 18.32
C TYR A 101 -6.75 16.13 18.29
N GLU A 102 -7.64 16.93 17.72
CA GLU A 102 -9.04 16.57 17.51
C GLU A 102 -9.29 15.90 16.15
N THR A 103 -8.34 16.05 15.19
CA THR A 103 -8.43 15.48 13.84
C THR A 103 -7.23 14.60 13.55
N VAL A 104 -7.46 13.56 12.71
CA VAL A 104 -6.41 12.61 12.33
C VAL A 104 -5.39 13.27 11.40
N GLN A 105 -5.85 14.10 10.44
CA GLN A 105 -4.92 14.77 9.52
C GLN A 105 -3.97 15.72 10.27
N ALA A 106 -4.44 16.46 11.28
CA ALA A 106 -3.58 17.35 12.06
C ALA A 106 -2.50 16.58 12.83
N ALA A 107 -2.81 15.39 13.35
CA ALA A 107 -1.84 14.53 13.98
C ALA A 107 -0.80 14.01 12.97
N ILE A 108 -1.24 13.55 11.79
CA ILE A 108 -0.35 13.14 10.70
C ILE A 108 0.57 14.28 10.26
N ASP A 109 0.04 15.48 10.09
CA ASP A 109 0.81 16.66 9.67
C ASP A 109 1.89 17.06 10.69
N ALA A 110 1.65 16.78 11.97
CA ALA A 110 2.59 17.05 13.05
C ALA A 110 3.75 16.05 13.13
N LEU A 111 3.63 14.87 12.50
CA LEU A 111 4.70 13.88 12.46
C LEU A 111 5.91 14.41 11.67
N PRO A 112 7.15 14.05 12.07
CA PRO A 112 8.36 14.37 11.31
C PRO A 112 8.26 13.84 9.86
N ALA A 113 8.85 14.56 8.91
CA ALA A 113 8.81 14.15 7.51
C ALA A 113 9.88 13.11 7.17
N ASP A 114 11.04 13.18 7.84
CA ASP A 114 12.25 12.42 7.48
C ASP A 114 12.81 11.64 8.67
N ASP A 115 11.97 11.32 9.65
CA ASP A 115 12.39 10.59 10.84
C ASP A 115 12.21 9.10 10.62
N PHE A 116 13.28 8.34 10.90
CA PHE A 116 13.28 6.89 10.95
C PHE A 116 13.06 6.38 12.38
N ASP A 117 12.75 7.26 13.31
CA ASP A 117 12.29 6.85 14.64
C ASP A 117 10.79 6.54 14.54
N GLU A 118 10.40 5.35 14.97
CA GLU A 118 9.01 4.89 14.92
C GLU A 118 8.08 5.90 15.61
N ASN A 119 7.10 6.39 14.84
CA ASN A 119 6.09 7.32 15.32
C ASN A 119 4.75 6.61 15.47
N GLN A 120 4.18 6.60 16.67
CA GLN A 120 2.91 5.96 16.95
C GLN A 120 1.82 7.00 17.26
N VAL A 121 0.74 6.95 16.50
CA VAL A 121 -0.46 7.77 16.69
C VAL A 121 -1.60 6.86 17.17
N TYR A 122 -2.11 7.09 18.36
CA TYR A 122 -3.30 6.42 18.86
C TYR A 122 -4.55 7.26 18.57
N ILE A 123 -5.50 6.66 17.85
CA ILE A 123 -6.74 7.30 17.46
C ILE A 123 -7.87 6.71 18.30
N LYS A 124 -8.42 7.50 19.23
CA LYS A 124 -9.53 7.09 20.09
C LYS A 124 -10.77 6.73 19.27
N GLU A 125 -11.72 6.10 19.93
CA GLU A 125 -13.02 5.78 19.33
C GLU A 125 -13.71 7.01 18.75
N GLY A 126 -14.29 6.86 17.58
CA GLY A 126 -15.01 7.91 16.86
C GLY A 126 -15.08 7.68 15.36
N VAL A 127 -15.98 8.41 14.71
CA VAL A 127 -16.03 8.49 13.25
C VAL A 127 -15.35 9.78 12.82
N TYR A 128 -14.25 9.67 12.11
CA TYR A 128 -13.43 10.79 11.62
C TYR A 128 -13.72 10.96 10.12
N GLU A 129 -14.55 11.95 9.83
CA GLU A 129 -14.95 12.28 8.44
C GLU A 129 -13.91 13.25 7.86
N GLU A 130 -12.82 12.69 7.38
CA GLU A 130 -11.65 13.42 6.89
C GLU A 130 -11.10 12.74 5.63
N LYS A 131 -10.70 13.54 4.65
CA LYS A 131 -9.92 13.05 3.50
C LYS A 131 -8.44 13.06 3.87
N LEU A 132 -7.90 11.87 4.12
CA LEU A 132 -6.60 11.69 4.74
C LEU A 132 -5.48 11.42 3.73
N ALA A 133 -4.30 11.94 4.04
CA ALA A 133 -3.06 11.61 3.32
C ALA A 133 -1.89 11.50 4.30
N LEU A 134 -1.14 10.39 4.24
CA LEU A 134 0.03 10.19 5.11
C LEU A 134 1.23 11.05 4.71
N GLY A 135 1.28 11.53 3.47
CA GLY A 135 2.27 12.53 3.03
C GLY A 135 3.69 11.97 2.85
N GLY A 136 3.85 10.66 2.66
CA GLY A 136 5.17 10.03 2.45
C GLY A 136 5.98 9.86 3.73
N LYS A 137 5.32 9.82 4.89
CA LYS A 137 5.97 9.59 6.19
C LYS A 137 6.64 8.22 6.24
N LEU A 138 7.63 8.10 7.09
CA LEU A 138 8.42 6.88 7.29
C LEU A 138 8.18 6.35 8.70
N ASP A 139 8.12 5.01 8.84
CA ASP A 139 7.99 4.31 10.11
C ASP A 139 6.86 4.85 11.01
N VAL A 140 5.64 4.81 10.46
CA VAL A 140 4.45 5.34 11.14
C VAL A 140 3.47 4.23 11.46
N THR A 141 3.07 4.18 12.73
CA THR A 141 1.98 3.33 13.20
C THR A 141 0.74 4.16 13.55
N LEU A 142 -0.39 3.88 12.89
CA LEU A 142 -1.70 4.38 13.27
C LEU A 142 -2.48 3.27 13.99
N LEU A 143 -2.76 3.46 15.27
CA LEU A 143 -3.44 2.49 16.13
C LEU A 143 -4.83 3.01 16.50
N GLY A 144 -5.88 2.28 16.14
CA GLY A 144 -7.25 2.57 16.55
C GLY A 144 -7.63 1.94 17.88
N ALA A 145 -8.79 2.30 18.40
CA ALA A 145 -9.40 1.71 19.60
C ALA A 145 -10.11 0.37 19.33
N GLY A 146 -10.14 -0.06 18.09
CA GLY A 146 -10.79 -1.25 17.56
C GLY A 146 -11.42 -0.98 16.20
N PRO A 147 -11.53 -2.01 15.33
CA PRO A 147 -11.98 -1.80 13.94
C PRO A 147 -13.42 -1.28 13.84
N GLU A 148 -14.28 -1.56 14.80
CA GLU A 148 -15.65 -1.03 14.84
C GLU A 148 -15.79 0.28 15.62
N LYS A 149 -14.72 0.73 16.28
CA LYS A 149 -14.73 1.90 17.14
C LYS A 149 -14.06 3.11 16.52
N THR A 150 -12.94 2.90 15.82
CA THR A 150 -12.19 3.97 15.14
C THR A 150 -12.45 3.86 13.64
N ILE A 151 -13.20 4.80 13.09
CA ILE A 151 -13.61 4.79 11.68
C ILE A 151 -13.11 6.05 11.01
N LEU A 152 -12.22 5.88 10.02
CA LEU A 152 -11.72 6.93 9.14
C LEU A 152 -12.54 6.87 7.86
N THR A 153 -13.25 7.94 7.50
CA THR A 153 -14.19 7.91 6.38
C THR A 153 -14.20 9.20 5.59
N TYR A 154 -14.52 9.08 4.30
CA TYR A 154 -14.91 10.19 3.42
C TYR A 154 -15.91 9.68 2.38
N ASP A 155 -16.43 10.58 1.50
CA ASP A 155 -17.52 10.25 0.58
C ASP A 155 -17.23 10.61 -0.90
N ASP A 156 -15.97 10.77 -1.28
CA ASP A 156 -15.60 11.08 -2.66
C ASP A 156 -15.73 9.86 -3.58
N HIS A 157 -16.26 10.09 -4.79
CA HIS A 157 -16.27 9.13 -5.90
C HIS A 157 -15.65 9.75 -7.16
N ALA A 158 -15.25 8.92 -8.12
CA ALA A 158 -14.44 9.32 -9.26
C ALA A 158 -15.03 10.45 -10.11
N ASP A 159 -16.36 10.55 -10.19
CA ASP A 159 -17.08 11.56 -10.98
C ASP A 159 -17.26 12.90 -10.24
N LYS A 160 -16.93 12.99 -8.93
CA LYS A 160 -16.88 14.29 -8.25
C LYS A 160 -15.83 15.17 -8.92
N THR A 161 -16.09 16.48 -8.97
CA THR A 161 -15.20 17.42 -9.64
C THR A 161 -14.35 18.21 -8.66
N ASN A 162 -13.08 18.44 -9.05
CA ASN A 162 -12.18 19.33 -8.33
C ASN A 162 -12.57 20.82 -8.54
N SER A 163 -11.83 21.73 -7.92
CA SER A 163 -12.06 23.19 -8.01
C SER A 163 -11.93 23.77 -9.44
N LEU A 164 -11.35 23.01 -10.36
CA LEU A 164 -11.23 23.38 -11.76
C LEU A 164 -12.34 22.79 -12.64
N GLY A 165 -13.29 22.05 -12.05
CA GLY A 165 -14.40 21.40 -12.74
C GLY A 165 -14.05 20.09 -13.46
N ASN A 166 -12.88 19.53 -13.22
CA ASN A 166 -12.47 18.23 -13.78
C ASN A 166 -12.81 17.10 -12.81
N PRO A 167 -13.21 15.91 -13.30
CA PRO A 167 -13.39 14.72 -12.45
C PRO A 167 -12.12 14.43 -11.65
N ILE A 168 -12.27 14.04 -10.39
CA ILE A 168 -11.13 13.67 -9.53
C ILE A 168 -10.55 12.30 -9.88
N GLY A 169 -11.33 11.46 -10.56
CA GLY A 169 -10.97 10.11 -10.95
C GLY A 169 -10.83 9.14 -9.79
N THR A 170 -10.66 7.87 -10.11
CA THR A 170 -10.53 6.78 -9.11
C THR A 170 -9.47 7.09 -8.05
N SER A 171 -8.25 7.44 -8.46
CA SER A 171 -7.17 7.75 -7.52
C SER A 171 -7.46 8.95 -6.62
N GLY A 172 -8.23 9.93 -7.13
CA GLY A 172 -8.61 11.13 -6.39
C GLY A 172 -9.77 10.91 -5.42
N SER A 173 -10.50 9.80 -5.53
CA SER A 173 -11.65 9.48 -4.67
C SER A 173 -11.26 8.92 -3.30
N ALA A 174 -9.99 8.51 -3.11
CA ALA A 174 -9.55 7.85 -1.89
C ALA A 174 -9.88 8.63 -0.62
N SER A 175 -10.52 7.96 0.34
CA SER A 175 -10.73 8.48 1.68
C SER A 175 -9.40 8.63 2.41
N PHE A 176 -8.50 7.64 2.25
CA PHE A 176 -7.16 7.69 2.82
C PHE A 176 -6.08 7.30 1.79
N VAL A 177 -5.13 8.21 1.52
CA VAL A 177 -3.92 7.94 0.74
C VAL A 177 -2.79 7.56 1.68
N ILE A 178 -2.42 6.29 1.68
CA ILE A 178 -1.39 5.68 2.53
C ILE A 178 -0.12 5.54 1.70
N ASN A 179 0.77 6.50 1.79
CA ASN A 179 2.03 6.54 1.08
C ASN A 179 3.21 6.70 2.07
N GLY A 180 4.34 6.10 1.75
CA GLY A 180 5.51 6.09 2.63
C GLY A 180 6.22 4.73 2.60
N PHE A 181 6.90 4.45 3.70
CA PHE A 181 7.65 3.21 3.88
C PHE A 181 7.58 2.77 5.36
N ASP A 182 7.45 1.47 5.63
CA ASP A 182 7.24 0.92 6.98
C ASP A 182 6.02 1.56 7.68
N VAL A 183 4.87 1.45 7.02
CA VAL A 183 3.61 2.01 7.53
C VAL A 183 2.75 0.91 8.12
N THR A 184 2.32 1.08 9.36
CA THR A 184 1.43 0.13 10.04
C THR A 184 0.08 0.79 10.37
N LEU A 185 -1.02 0.12 10.01
CA LEU A 185 -2.36 0.43 10.50
C LEU A 185 -2.89 -0.76 11.29
N LYS A 186 -3.44 -0.52 12.47
CA LYS A 186 -3.99 -1.56 13.32
C LYS A 186 -5.27 -1.14 14.02
N ASP A 187 -6.22 -2.08 14.14
CA ASP A 187 -7.45 -1.93 14.94
C ASP A 187 -8.31 -0.73 14.54
N LEU A 188 -8.49 -0.48 13.23
CA LEU A 188 -9.31 0.62 12.72
C LEU A 188 -10.01 0.26 11.40
N THR A 189 -11.00 1.05 11.03
CA THR A 189 -11.69 0.98 9.74
C THR A 189 -11.29 2.16 8.86
N VAL A 190 -11.00 1.88 7.59
CA VAL A 190 -10.93 2.87 6.50
C VAL A 190 -12.12 2.62 5.58
N ARG A 191 -12.97 3.64 5.39
CA ARG A 191 -14.23 3.50 4.69
C ARG A 191 -14.43 4.61 3.66
N ASN A 192 -15.09 4.27 2.56
CA ASN A 192 -15.64 5.28 1.65
C ASN A 192 -17.16 5.19 1.68
N ASP A 193 -17.80 6.27 2.07
CA ASP A 193 -19.25 6.38 2.25
C ASP A 193 -19.99 6.90 1.01
N ALA A 194 -19.33 7.00 -0.14
CA ALA A 194 -19.97 7.42 -1.37
C ALA A 194 -21.07 6.44 -1.80
N GLU A 195 -22.16 6.98 -2.33
CA GLU A 195 -23.18 6.18 -3.01
C GLU A 195 -22.53 5.38 -4.16
N PRO A 196 -23.06 4.17 -4.49
CA PRO A 196 -22.48 3.30 -5.51
C PRO A 196 -22.78 3.79 -6.94
N VAL A 197 -22.32 4.99 -7.29
CA VAL A 197 -22.56 5.64 -8.59
C VAL A 197 -21.33 5.64 -9.51
N ALA A 198 -20.14 5.47 -8.94
CA ALA A 198 -18.85 5.40 -9.62
C ALA A 198 -17.81 4.77 -8.69
N GLN A 199 -16.57 4.58 -9.18
CA GLN A 199 -15.45 4.11 -8.38
C GLN A 199 -15.25 5.01 -7.14
N ALA A 200 -15.07 4.41 -5.98
CA ALA A 200 -14.95 5.11 -4.70
C ALA A 200 -13.99 4.39 -3.75
N VAL A 201 -12.75 4.82 -3.76
CA VAL A 201 -11.65 4.18 -3.03
C VAL A 201 -11.74 4.50 -1.53
N ALA A 202 -11.79 3.48 -0.68
CA ALA A 202 -11.61 3.67 0.75
C ALA A 202 -10.14 3.91 1.08
N ALA A 203 -9.26 2.97 0.76
CA ALA A 203 -7.83 3.10 0.98
C ALA A 203 -7.05 2.96 -0.34
N ARG A 204 -6.22 3.95 -0.65
CA ARG A 204 -5.21 3.87 -1.69
C ARG A 204 -3.84 3.70 -1.03
N VAL A 205 -3.21 2.55 -1.28
CA VAL A 205 -1.93 2.19 -0.67
C VAL A 205 -0.82 2.31 -1.71
N ASP A 206 -0.05 3.38 -1.58
CA ASP A 206 1.14 3.65 -2.40
C ASP A 206 2.44 3.27 -1.64
N ALA A 207 2.32 2.91 -0.35
CA ALA A 207 3.43 2.60 0.53
C ALA A 207 4.03 1.22 0.25
N SER A 208 5.34 1.08 0.48
CA SER A 208 6.01 -0.22 0.55
C SER A 208 6.26 -0.64 2.00
N ARG A 209 6.27 -1.94 2.27
CA ARG A 209 6.25 -2.56 3.59
C ARG A 209 5.09 -2.01 4.44
N ALA A 210 3.90 -1.96 3.80
CA ALA A 210 2.68 -1.55 4.45
C ALA A 210 2.04 -2.75 5.18
N PHE A 211 1.83 -2.61 6.49
CA PHE A 211 1.37 -3.66 7.38
C PHE A 211 0.00 -3.31 7.98
N PHE A 212 -1.00 -4.11 7.69
CA PHE A 212 -2.37 -3.92 8.17
C PHE A 212 -2.78 -5.09 9.05
N VAL A 213 -3.19 -4.82 10.29
CA VAL A 213 -3.59 -5.85 11.25
C VAL A 213 -4.96 -5.53 11.83
N ASN A 214 -5.90 -6.48 11.73
CA ASN A 214 -7.25 -6.33 12.25
C ASN A 214 -7.90 -5.00 11.81
N CYS A 215 -7.72 -4.66 10.52
CA CYS A 215 -8.31 -3.48 9.90
C CYS A 215 -9.53 -3.85 9.05
N ARG A 216 -10.42 -2.88 8.83
CA ARG A 216 -11.53 -3.04 7.90
C ARG A 216 -11.40 -2.03 6.77
N PHE A 217 -11.55 -2.50 5.53
CA PHE A 217 -11.64 -1.67 4.33
C PHE A 217 -13.05 -1.83 3.75
N VAL A 218 -13.83 -0.78 3.81
CA VAL A 218 -15.28 -0.83 3.52
C VAL A 218 -15.63 0.15 2.41
N GLY A 219 -16.22 -0.34 1.36
CA GLY A 219 -16.63 0.47 0.21
C GLY A 219 -17.55 -0.29 -0.74
N ASN A 220 -17.59 0.12 -1.99
CA ASN A 220 -18.32 -0.51 -3.08
C ASN A 220 -17.35 -0.88 -4.21
N GLN A 221 -17.48 -0.28 -5.40
CA GLN A 221 -16.51 -0.47 -6.47
C GLN A 221 -15.17 0.19 -6.13
N ASP A 222 -14.07 -0.56 -6.32
CA ASP A 222 -12.70 -0.07 -6.14
C ASP A 222 -12.33 0.27 -4.68
N THR A 223 -12.74 -0.52 -3.70
CA THR A 223 -12.56 -0.24 -2.26
C THR A 223 -11.10 -0.11 -1.84
N LEU A 224 -10.27 -1.13 -2.14
CA LEU A 224 -8.85 -1.20 -1.74
C LEU A 224 -7.94 -1.14 -2.97
N TYR A 225 -7.26 -0.01 -3.13
CA TYR A 225 -6.32 0.24 -4.22
C TYR A 225 -4.87 0.01 -3.77
N THR A 226 -4.33 -1.16 -4.05
CA THR A 226 -2.92 -1.53 -3.81
C THR A 226 -2.06 -1.06 -5.00
N ARG A 227 -1.75 0.25 -5.05
CA ARG A 227 -1.52 0.97 -6.31
C ARG A 227 -0.18 0.71 -6.99
N ASN A 228 0.92 0.77 -6.28
CA ASN A 228 2.23 0.87 -6.93
C ASN A 228 2.87 -0.50 -7.18
N GLU A 229 3.45 -0.68 -8.36
CA GLU A 229 4.39 -1.78 -8.61
C GLU A 229 5.62 -1.68 -7.70
N ASN A 230 6.31 -2.79 -7.50
CA ASN A 230 7.51 -2.90 -6.65
C ASN A 230 7.27 -2.46 -5.19
N THR A 231 6.04 -2.56 -4.69
CA THR A 231 5.71 -2.35 -3.28
C THR A 231 5.17 -3.62 -2.67
N ASN A 232 5.50 -3.84 -1.39
CA ASN A 232 5.11 -5.00 -0.61
C ASN A 232 4.07 -4.59 0.44
N GLN A 233 2.95 -5.31 0.49
CA GLN A 233 1.85 -5.03 1.40
C GLN A 233 1.39 -6.33 2.07
N TYR A 234 1.13 -6.29 3.37
CA TYR A 234 0.68 -7.44 4.14
C TYR A 234 -0.56 -7.08 4.96
N TYR A 235 -1.58 -7.91 4.81
CA TYR A 235 -2.89 -7.74 5.45
C TYR A 235 -3.15 -8.97 6.33
N LYS A 236 -3.22 -8.78 7.66
CA LYS A 236 -3.45 -9.84 8.63
C LYS A 236 -4.79 -9.67 9.33
N ASP A 237 -5.62 -10.72 9.29
CA ASP A 237 -6.93 -10.76 9.95
C ASP A 237 -7.80 -9.52 9.60
N CYS A 238 -7.71 -9.05 8.35
CA CYS A 238 -8.46 -7.89 7.87
C CYS A 238 -9.81 -8.31 7.28
N TYR A 239 -10.78 -7.38 7.35
CA TYR A 239 -12.05 -7.47 6.67
C TYR A 239 -12.07 -6.51 5.47
N ILE A 240 -12.37 -7.01 4.27
CA ILE A 240 -12.38 -6.21 3.05
C ILE A 240 -13.70 -6.43 2.32
N GLU A 241 -14.46 -5.37 2.11
CA GLU A 241 -15.83 -5.42 1.57
C GLU A 241 -15.97 -4.58 0.31
N GLY A 242 -16.67 -5.10 -0.68
CA GLY A 242 -17.02 -4.38 -1.90
C GLY A 242 -17.82 -5.21 -2.90
N ASP A 243 -18.02 -4.63 -4.09
CA ASP A 243 -18.79 -5.28 -5.16
C ASP A 243 -17.97 -5.49 -6.44
N VAL A 244 -17.46 -4.45 -7.08
CA VAL A 244 -16.74 -4.58 -8.35
C VAL A 244 -15.28 -4.18 -8.20
N ASP A 245 -14.35 -5.11 -8.55
CA ASP A 245 -12.90 -4.87 -8.54
C ASP A 245 -12.41 -4.31 -7.20
N PHE A 246 -13.01 -4.76 -6.10
CA PHE A 246 -12.86 -4.07 -4.83
C PHE A 246 -11.50 -4.29 -4.13
N ILE A 247 -10.66 -5.19 -4.66
CA ILE A 247 -9.22 -5.28 -4.35
C ILE A 247 -8.47 -5.19 -5.67
N PHE A 248 -7.82 -4.06 -5.95
CA PHE A 248 -7.21 -3.83 -7.26
C PHE A 248 -5.88 -3.09 -7.16
N GLY A 249 -5.02 -3.25 -8.18
CA GLY A 249 -3.74 -2.56 -8.26
C GLY A 249 -2.56 -3.46 -8.61
N ALA A 250 -1.34 -2.90 -8.50
CA ALA A 250 -0.12 -3.50 -9.03
C ALA A 250 0.86 -4.02 -7.97
N ALA A 251 0.60 -3.76 -6.68
CA ALA A 251 1.49 -4.19 -5.60
C ALA A 251 1.59 -5.71 -5.47
N THR A 252 2.68 -6.20 -4.93
CA THR A 252 2.74 -7.53 -4.33
C THR A 252 2.05 -7.45 -2.97
N ALA A 253 0.90 -8.12 -2.83
CA ALA A 253 0.07 -8.04 -1.63
C ALA A 253 -0.26 -9.44 -1.09
N TYR A 254 0.00 -9.65 0.19
CA TYR A 254 -0.29 -10.90 0.88
C TYR A 254 -1.43 -10.70 1.89
N PHE A 255 -2.50 -11.45 1.70
CA PHE A 255 -3.68 -11.45 2.56
C PHE A 255 -3.68 -12.75 3.37
N ASP A 256 -3.58 -12.64 4.69
CA ASP A 256 -3.40 -13.75 5.61
C ASP A 256 -4.54 -13.77 6.65
N GLY A 257 -5.38 -14.81 6.60
CA GLY A 257 -6.52 -14.97 7.50
C GLY A 257 -7.59 -13.88 7.34
N CYS A 258 -7.69 -13.27 6.16
CA CYS A 258 -8.64 -12.18 5.90
C CYS A 258 -10.04 -12.69 5.53
N GLU A 259 -11.05 -11.89 5.87
CA GLU A 259 -12.40 -12.05 5.33
C GLU A 259 -12.61 -11.10 4.14
N ILE A 260 -12.96 -11.67 2.99
CA ILE A 260 -13.25 -10.95 1.74
C ILE A 260 -14.76 -11.04 1.50
N PHE A 261 -15.46 -9.95 1.77
CA PHE A 261 -16.91 -9.93 1.74
C PHE A 261 -17.46 -9.36 0.42
N CYS A 262 -18.08 -10.24 -0.37
CA CYS A 262 -18.70 -9.92 -1.65
C CYS A 262 -20.15 -9.44 -1.44
N LYS A 263 -20.44 -8.17 -1.69
CA LYS A 263 -21.77 -7.61 -1.48
C LYS A 263 -22.51 -7.30 -2.77
N GLY A 264 -23.84 -7.24 -2.67
CA GLY A 264 -24.69 -6.86 -3.78
C GLY A 264 -25.06 -8.02 -4.69
N SER A 265 -25.35 -7.76 -5.97
CA SER A 265 -25.98 -8.75 -6.84
C SER A 265 -25.01 -9.53 -7.74
N SER A 266 -23.83 -8.99 -8.01
CA SER A 266 -22.77 -9.62 -8.80
C SER A 266 -21.53 -8.74 -8.82
N GLY A 267 -20.34 -9.33 -9.01
CA GLY A 267 -19.11 -8.54 -9.04
C GLY A 267 -17.84 -9.35 -9.27
N TYR A 268 -16.74 -8.72 -8.87
CA TYR A 268 -15.38 -9.26 -8.99
C TYR A 268 -14.61 -8.91 -7.72
N ALA A 269 -14.11 -9.91 -7.01
CA ALA A 269 -13.35 -9.67 -5.79
C ALA A 269 -12.02 -8.97 -6.09
N THR A 270 -11.28 -9.44 -7.09
CA THR A 270 -9.96 -8.91 -7.43
C THR A 270 -9.84 -8.41 -8.87
N ALA A 271 -9.02 -7.35 -9.04
CA ALA A 271 -8.58 -6.85 -10.35
C ALA A 271 -7.09 -6.50 -10.29
N SER A 272 -6.24 -7.50 -10.22
CA SER A 272 -4.79 -7.29 -10.16
C SER A 272 -4.22 -6.71 -11.47
N SER A 273 -3.19 -5.90 -11.34
CA SER A 273 -2.48 -5.28 -12.46
C SER A 273 -0.96 -5.44 -12.35
N THR A 274 -0.53 -6.58 -11.85
CA THR A 274 0.89 -6.94 -11.72
C THR A 274 1.64 -6.63 -13.00
N GLU A 275 2.80 -5.99 -12.89
CA GLU A 275 3.61 -5.61 -14.04
C GLU A 275 4.46 -6.77 -14.57
N GLU A 276 4.93 -6.64 -15.82
CA GLU A 276 5.78 -7.65 -16.44
C GLU A 276 7.10 -7.79 -15.69
N GLY A 277 7.41 -9.02 -15.26
CA GLY A 277 8.66 -9.34 -14.57
C GLY A 277 8.58 -9.30 -13.05
N GLU A 278 7.43 -8.97 -12.47
CA GLU A 278 7.19 -9.20 -11.05
C GLU A 278 6.96 -10.70 -10.81
N GLU A 279 7.61 -11.26 -9.79
CA GLU A 279 7.54 -12.68 -9.48
C GLU A 279 6.19 -13.05 -8.84
N TYR A 280 5.63 -12.15 -8.01
CA TYR A 280 4.38 -12.34 -7.30
C TYR A 280 3.44 -11.14 -7.47
N GLY A 281 2.13 -11.41 -7.40
CA GLY A 281 1.08 -10.40 -7.33
C GLY A 281 0.29 -10.52 -6.02
N TYR A 282 -1.01 -10.84 -6.11
CA TYR A 282 -1.85 -11.08 -4.94
C TYR A 282 -1.77 -12.52 -4.49
N VAL A 283 -1.60 -12.72 -3.18
CA VAL A 283 -1.67 -14.04 -2.54
C VAL A 283 -2.67 -13.96 -1.38
N PHE A 284 -3.68 -14.82 -1.42
CA PHE A 284 -4.66 -15.01 -0.35
C PHE A 284 -4.38 -16.36 0.29
N ASN A 285 -4.09 -16.38 1.59
CA ASN A 285 -3.83 -17.61 2.33
C ASN A 285 -4.69 -17.65 3.60
N ASP A 286 -5.27 -18.82 3.89
CA ASP A 286 -6.17 -19.04 5.03
C ASP A 286 -7.33 -18.02 5.13
N CYS A 287 -7.77 -17.49 3.97
CA CYS A 287 -8.84 -16.50 3.89
C CYS A 287 -10.24 -17.15 3.83
N ALA A 288 -11.27 -16.33 4.08
CA ALA A 288 -12.65 -16.68 3.84
C ALA A 288 -13.27 -15.69 2.84
N ILE A 289 -13.81 -16.21 1.73
CA ILE A 289 -14.57 -15.41 0.77
C ILE A 289 -16.04 -15.62 1.09
N THR A 290 -16.63 -14.61 1.73
CA THR A 290 -18.01 -14.59 2.21
C THR A 290 -18.83 -13.55 1.43
N GLY A 291 -20.14 -13.49 1.64
CA GLY A 291 -20.96 -12.48 0.98
C GLY A 291 -22.44 -12.63 1.27
N ASP A 292 -23.20 -11.62 0.86
CA ASP A 292 -24.66 -11.62 0.79
C ASP A 292 -25.17 -11.68 -0.67
N ALA A 293 -24.24 -11.85 -1.62
CA ALA A 293 -24.51 -11.99 -3.03
C ALA A 293 -25.21 -13.32 -3.35
N PRO A 294 -26.03 -13.38 -4.41
CA PRO A 294 -26.67 -14.63 -4.85
C PRO A 294 -25.65 -15.68 -5.26
N ASP A 295 -26.04 -16.96 -5.20
CA ASP A 295 -25.25 -18.08 -5.70
C ASP A 295 -24.75 -17.81 -7.13
N ASP A 296 -23.54 -18.25 -7.45
CA ASP A 296 -22.91 -18.14 -8.77
C ASP A 296 -22.92 -16.72 -9.36
N SER A 297 -22.79 -15.69 -8.55
CA SER A 297 -22.88 -14.30 -9.00
C SER A 297 -21.56 -13.54 -9.03
N PHE A 298 -20.55 -13.99 -8.26
CA PHE A 298 -19.25 -13.34 -8.16
C PHE A 298 -18.11 -14.13 -8.82
N TYR A 299 -17.19 -13.41 -9.42
CA TYR A 299 -15.89 -13.96 -9.81
C TYR A 299 -14.85 -13.70 -8.70
N LEU A 300 -13.92 -14.63 -8.53
CA LEU A 300 -12.71 -14.43 -7.70
C LEU A 300 -11.85 -13.27 -8.21
N GLY A 301 -11.89 -13.05 -9.52
CA GLY A 301 -11.18 -11.91 -10.10
C GLY A 301 -11.16 -11.88 -11.61
N ARG A 302 -10.52 -10.82 -12.12
CA ARG A 302 -10.27 -10.59 -13.54
C ARG A 302 -8.97 -9.81 -13.78
N PRO A 303 -8.21 -10.06 -14.87
CA PRO A 303 -6.96 -9.38 -15.13
C PRO A 303 -7.18 -7.93 -15.58
N TRP A 304 -6.85 -6.94 -14.74
CA TRP A 304 -6.86 -5.54 -15.18
C TRP A 304 -5.75 -5.28 -16.20
N LYS A 305 -4.56 -5.87 -15.99
CA LYS A 305 -3.42 -5.80 -16.91
C LYS A 305 -2.99 -7.19 -17.38
N ARG A 306 -2.07 -7.21 -18.36
CA ARG A 306 -1.67 -8.44 -19.07
C ARG A 306 -0.97 -9.48 -18.20
N TYR A 307 -0.21 -9.04 -17.21
CA TYR A 307 0.58 -9.89 -16.32
C TYR A 307 -0.02 -10.01 -14.92
N ALA A 308 -1.32 -9.70 -14.80
CA ALA A 308 -2.07 -9.81 -13.57
C ALA A 308 -1.85 -11.18 -12.91
N GLN A 309 -1.56 -11.18 -11.61
CA GLN A 309 -1.34 -12.42 -10.84
C GLN A 309 -2.21 -12.43 -9.58
N THR A 310 -2.92 -13.53 -9.36
CA THR A 310 -3.70 -13.75 -8.12
C THR A 310 -3.72 -15.23 -7.78
N VAL A 311 -3.36 -15.57 -6.55
CA VAL A 311 -3.29 -16.94 -6.05
C VAL A 311 -4.10 -17.07 -4.77
N PHE A 312 -4.97 -18.08 -4.70
CA PHE A 312 -5.75 -18.41 -3.51
C PHE A 312 -5.30 -19.75 -2.95
N LEU A 313 -4.90 -19.75 -1.67
CA LEU A 313 -4.39 -20.92 -0.94
C LEU A 313 -5.23 -21.14 0.32
N ASN A 314 -5.58 -22.37 0.63
CA ASN A 314 -6.28 -22.75 1.87
C ASN A 314 -7.52 -21.88 2.17
N THR A 315 -8.13 -21.31 1.16
CA THR A 315 -9.21 -20.32 1.29
C THR A 315 -10.58 -21.00 1.21
N GLU A 316 -11.48 -20.65 2.14
CA GLU A 316 -12.87 -21.09 2.10
C GLU A 316 -13.69 -20.15 1.19
N MET A 317 -14.42 -20.70 0.23
CA MET A 317 -15.18 -19.96 -0.78
C MET A 317 -16.67 -20.23 -0.66
N GLY A 318 -17.48 -19.18 -0.48
CA GLY A 318 -18.93 -19.23 -0.41
C GLY A 318 -19.56 -19.60 -1.75
N ASP A 319 -20.83 -20.01 -1.72
CA ASP A 319 -21.64 -20.45 -2.87
C ASP A 319 -21.93 -19.34 -3.91
N HIS A 320 -21.75 -18.08 -3.53
CA HIS A 320 -21.83 -16.94 -4.45
C HIS A 320 -20.70 -16.90 -5.49
N ILE A 321 -19.62 -17.66 -5.32
CA ILE A 321 -18.50 -17.72 -6.28
C ILE A 321 -18.89 -18.61 -7.47
N ARG A 322 -18.75 -18.05 -8.67
CA ARG A 322 -19.03 -18.72 -9.95
C ARG A 322 -18.14 -19.94 -10.17
N PRO A 323 -18.69 -21.01 -10.76
CA PRO A 323 -17.89 -22.18 -11.12
C PRO A 323 -16.68 -21.86 -12.00
N GLU A 324 -16.79 -20.91 -12.93
CA GLU A 324 -15.69 -20.48 -13.80
C GLU A 324 -14.54 -19.81 -13.02
N GLY A 325 -14.81 -19.30 -11.85
CA GLY A 325 -13.87 -18.64 -10.94
C GLY A 325 -13.36 -17.27 -11.41
N TYR A 326 -12.94 -17.15 -12.67
CA TYR A 326 -12.30 -15.95 -13.19
C TYR A 326 -12.91 -15.47 -14.50
N HIS A 327 -12.95 -14.15 -14.69
CA HIS A 327 -13.46 -13.53 -15.91
C HIS A 327 -12.30 -13.03 -16.79
N PRO A 328 -12.26 -13.30 -18.10
CA PRO A 328 -11.11 -12.98 -18.96
C PRO A 328 -10.91 -11.49 -19.24
N TRP A 329 -11.88 -10.63 -18.94
CA TRP A 329 -11.92 -9.21 -19.24
C TRP A 329 -11.47 -8.88 -20.68
N PRO A 330 -12.19 -9.34 -21.70
CA PRO A 330 -11.81 -9.11 -23.08
C PRO A 330 -11.94 -7.63 -23.43
N GLU A 331 -10.91 -7.08 -24.05
CA GLU A 331 -10.90 -5.71 -24.57
C GLU A 331 -10.69 -5.79 -26.09
N PRO A 332 -11.63 -5.23 -26.91
CA PRO A 332 -11.41 -5.11 -28.34
C PRO A 332 -10.10 -4.36 -28.61
N ASP A 333 -9.34 -4.81 -29.61
CA ASP A 333 -8.08 -4.20 -30.05
C ASP A 333 -6.89 -4.32 -29.08
N HIS A 334 -7.05 -5.01 -27.91
CA HIS A 334 -5.95 -5.31 -27.01
C HIS A 334 -5.58 -6.81 -27.05
N PRO A 335 -4.32 -7.16 -26.70
CA PRO A 335 -3.91 -8.54 -26.58
C PRO A 335 -4.75 -9.27 -25.52
N ASP A 336 -5.05 -10.54 -25.79
CA ASP A 336 -5.72 -11.42 -24.87
C ASP A 336 -4.89 -11.58 -23.57
N LYS A 337 -5.43 -11.07 -22.47
CA LYS A 337 -4.77 -11.03 -21.16
C LYS A 337 -4.62 -12.43 -20.57
N THR A 338 -5.51 -13.39 -20.92
CA THR A 338 -5.48 -14.76 -20.39
C THR A 338 -4.24 -15.55 -20.79
N LYS A 339 -3.50 -15.08 -21.80
CA LYS A 339 -2.25 -15.72 -22.25
C LYS A 339 -1.03 -15.39 -21.38
N THR A 340 -1.12 -14.36 -20.56
CA THR A 340 -0.01 -13.88 -19.75
C THR A 340 -0.36 -13.65 -18.29
N ALA A 341 -1.66 -13.56 -17.97
CA ALA A 341 -2.15 -13.50 -16.59
C ALA A 341 -1.94 -14.87 -15.91
N TYR A 342 -1.67 -14.84 -14.60
CA TYR A 342 -1.46 -16.03 -13.79
C TYR A 342 -2.45 -16.05 -12.63
N TYR A 343 -3.41 -16.98 -12.70
CA TYR A 343 -4.42 -17.20 -11.67
C TYR A 343 -4.33 -18.65 -11.22
N ALA A 344 -4.17 -18.86 -9.91
CA ALA A 344 -3.91 -20.20 -9.39
C ALA A 344 -4.63 -20.46 -8.06
N GLU A 345 -4.90 -21.72 -7.79
CA GLU A 345 -5.59 -22.17 -6.58
C GLU A 345 -4.89 -23.41 -6.00
N TYR A 346 -4.85 -23.48 -4.65
CA TYR A 346 -4.32 -24.64 -3.93
C TYR A 346 -5.08 -24.89 -2.63
N ASN A 347 -5.53 -26.16 -2.44
CA ASN A 347 -6.12 -26.63 -1.19
C ASN A 347 -7.27 -25.77 -0.65
N ASN A 348 -8.03 -25.11 -1.53
CA ASN A 348 -9.19 -24.33 -1.15
C ASN A 348 -10.38 -25.24 -0.78
N SER A 349 -11.41 -24.68 -0.18
CA SER A 349 -12.59 -25.40 0.29
C SER A 349 -13.87 -24.58 0.12
N GLY A 350 -15.00 -25.16 0.52
CA GLY A 350 -16.30 -24.50 0.46
C GLY A 350 -17.06 -24.74 -0.83
N PRO A 351 -18.36 -24.35 -0.89
CA PRO A 351 -19.23 -24.64 -2.05
C PRO A 351 -18.79 -23.91 -3.32
N GLY A 352 -18.14 -22.75 -3.21
CA GLY A 352 -17.62 -22.00 -4.37
C GLY A 352 -16.29 -22.53 -4.92
N TYR A 353 -15.66 -23.52 -4.29
CA TYR A 353 -14.46 -24.16 -4.80
C TYR A 353 -14.79 -25.35 -5.72
N THR A 354 -14.79 -25.10 -7.01
CA THR A 354 -15.13 -26.07 -8.06
C THR A 354 -13.98 -26.20 -9.09
N PRO A 355 -12.82 -26.78 -8.71
CA PRO A 355 -11.59 -26.73 -9.53
C PRO A 355 -11.76 -27.35 -10.92
N ASP A 356 -12.66 -28.34 -11.09
CA ASP A 356 -12.92 -29.00 -12.37
C ASP A 356 -13.75 -28.14 -13.35
N GLU A 357 -14.36 -27.05 -12.87
CA GLU A 357 -15.20 -26.13 -13.64
C GLU A 357 -14.57 -24.78 -13.90
N ARG A 358 -13.35 -24.55 -13.35
CA ARG A 358 -12.60 -23.32 -13.56
C ARG A 358 -12.24 -23.10 -15.03
N VAL A 359 -12.03 -21.84 -15.39
CA VAL A 359 -11.56 -21.47 -16.74
C VAL A 359 -10.24 -22.18 -17.08
N GLU A 360 -10.06 -22.59 -18.35
CA GLU A 360 -8.90 -23.37 -18.80
C GLU A 360 -7.54 -22.66 -18.61
N TRP A 361 -7.53 -21.33 -18.46
CA TRP A 361 -6.30 -20.54 -18.29
C TRP A 361 -5.91 -20.30 -16.82
N SER A 362 -6.69 -20.80 -15.88
CA SER A 362 -6.29 -20.85 -14.45
C SER A 362 -5.59 -22.16 -14.13
N HIS A 363 -4.94 -22.20 -12.97
CA HIS A 363 -4.07 -23.32 -12.58
C HIS A 363 -4.49 -23.88 -11.22
N THR A 364 -4.47 -25.21 -11.10
CA THR A 364 -4.49 -25.88 -9.80
C THR A 364 -3.04 -26.27 -9.47
N LEU A 365 -2.51 -25.75 -8.37
CA LEU A 365 -1.11 -25.97 -7.97
C LEU A 365 -0.94 -27.35 -7.31
N SER A 366 0.22 -27.97 -7.52
CA SER A 366 0.69 -29.05 -6.67
C SER A 366 1.23 -28.50 -5.34
N GLU A 367 1.44 -29.36 -4.34
CA GLU A 367 2.06 -28.98 -3.05
C GLU A 367 3.39 -28.29 -3.26
N SER A 368 4.25 -28.81 -4.15
CA SER A 368 5.56 -28.22 -4.44
C SER A 368 5.47 -26.86 -5.15
N ASP A 369 4.47 -26.64 -5.99
CA ASP A 369 4.28 -25.38 -6.69
C ASP A 369 3.64 -24.32 -5.78
N ALA A 370 2.89 -24.75 -4.77
CA ALA A 370 2.26 -23.87 -3.77
C ALA A 370 3.24 -23.43 -2.67
N GLU A 371 4.30 -24.22 -2.37
CA GLU A 371 5.23 -23.97 -1.28
C GLU A 371 5.79 -22.54 -1.22
N PRO A 372 6.24 -21.90 -2.33
CA PRO A 372 6.74 -20.52 -2.27
C PRO A 372 5.68 -19.50 -1.84
N TYR A 373 4.41 -19.72 -2.23
CA TYR A 373 3.30 -18.84 -1.91
C TYR A 373 2.85 -18.94 -0.45
N LEU A 374 3.14 -20.05 0.24
CA LEU A 374 2.81 -20.24 1.67
C LEU A 374 3.72 -19.45 2.61
N SER A 375 4.77 -18.82 2.09
CA SER A 375 5.72 -18.01 2.85
C SER A 375 5.55 -16.52 2.54
N PRO A 376 4.94 -15.71 3.43
CA PRO A 376 4.88 -14.26 3.25
C PRO A 376 6.25 -13.65 2.99
N LYS A 377 7.29 -14.11 3.70
CA LYS A 377 8.66 -13.66 3.49
C LYS A 377 9.18 -13.90 2.07
N THR A 378 8.83 -15.03 1.46
CA THR A 378 9.22 -15.33 0.08
C THR A 378 8.48 -14.43 -0.90
N VAL A 379 7.17 -14.31 -0.75
CA VAL A 379 6.31 -13.49 -1.61
C VAL A 379 6.67 -12.00 -1.51
N LEU A 380 7.03 -11.51 -0.32
CA LEU A 380 7.31 -10.11 -0.04
C LEU A 380 8.81 -9.75 -0.10
N ASP A 381 9.57 -10.41 -1.01
CA ASP A 381 10.98 -10.10 -1.30
C ASP A 381 11.87 -10.04 -0.04
N GLY A 382 11.71 -11.02 0.85
CA GLY A 382 12.50 -11.16 2.08
C GLY A 382 11.99 -10.38 3.29
N TRP A 383 11.01 -9.51 3.13
CA TRP A 383 10.32 -8.89 4.27
C TRP A 383 9.42 -9.91 4.96
N ASP A 384 9.62 -10.07 6.27
CA ASP A 384 8.89 -11.04 7.11
C ASP A 384 7.99 -10.34 8.12
N PRO A 385 6.77 -9.95 7.73
CA PRO A 385 5.83 -9.31 8.65
C PRO A 385 5.29 -10.28 9.72
N THR A 386 5.38 -11.60 9.51
CA THR A 386 4.89 -12.58 10.49
C THR A 386 5.71 -12.61 11.77
N ALA A 387 6.97 -12.17 11.71
CA ALA A 387 7.80 -11.99 12.90
C ALA A 387 7.28 -10.88 13.83
N CYS A 388 6.30 -10.08 13.37
CA CYS A 388 5.73 -8.92 14.08
C CYS A 388 4.37 -9.20 14.73
N LEU A 389 3.87 -10.44 14.65
CA LEU A 389 2.54 -10.83 15.14
C LEU A 389 2.55 -11.35 16.60
#